data_5717b26eee7ac3cb5f834aea907b5ff3
#
_entry.id   5717b26eee7ac3cb5f834aea907b5ff3
#
_cell.length_a   1.000
_cell.length_b   1.000
_cell.length_c   1.000
_cell.angle_alpha   90.00
_cell.angle_beta   90.00
_cell.angle_gamma   90.00
#
_symmetry.space_group_name_H-M   'P 1'
#
loop_
_entity.id
_entity.type
_entity.pdbx_description
1 polymer ?
#
loop_
_entity_poly.entity_id
_entity_poly.type
_entity_poly.pdbx_seq_one_letter_code
_entity_poly.pdbx_strand_id
1 'polypeptide(L)'
;MSKNTLFPIFLKTDQAHFLIVGGGNIGLEKTETLLKQNPEVKITIVSPDFLEEVKNISAQNSNVTLKQKLFDETDLESVDFVIAATNIKEINAEIKTLANARKILVNAADQPDLCDFYLGSIVNKGNLKIAISTNGKSPTIAKRLKETLTEALPEQLDDLIVNLNKLRNHLSGDFKTKVNILNKVTENLSTHPEDFDKYISDVSQLDKSILVVKRARRIVNNTLLTMGGFLVLVSGFFMIKYFNLWPDILLLLNKDNNRFFWMMFTGFVAEIVAGSVGMGYGVICTTILLSFGIAPHIVTASIHSAESFTSMAGSISHYKLKNVNKNMVKKLVIPAIVGVIIGVAAISFLGEGYAKYVKPFISLYTLYLGFKIFQNSVLKKTNVKYPKKKANFKTLGVFGGFIDSFTGGGWGPLVTGTLIKNGYTPRYVVGSSTVAKFILTVASAIAFIYTIGIHHWNIVLGLLIGGIVTAPFSARLTSKIPSKYMFIAVGVLVMTLSIFSIVKTILSF
;
A
#
# COMPACT_ATOMS: atom_id res chain seq x y z
N MET A 1 -14.02 -27.48 12.25
CA MET A 1 -14.13 -26.06 12.59
C MET A 1 -15.60 -25.69 12.65
N SER A 2 -16.14 -25.23 13.80
CA SER A 2 -17.51 -24.73 13.88
C SER A 2 -17.64 -23.50 12.99
N LYS A 3 -18.50 -23.58 11.97
CA LYS A 3 -18.82 -22.43 11.12
C LYS A 3 -19.54 -21.39 11.97
N ASN A 4 -19.21 -20.11 11.81
CA ASN A 4 -19.98 -19.00 12.38
C ASN A 4 -21.33 -18.94 11.63
N THR A 5 -22.42 -19.20 12.33
CA THR A 5 -23.78 -19.24 11.78
C THR A 5 -24.56 -17.95 12.03
N LEU A 6 -23.94 -16.95 12.68
CA LEU A 6 -24.61 -15.68 12.97
C LEU A 6 -24.93 -14.92 11.68
N PHE A 7 -26.16 -14.42 11.58
CA PHE A 7 -26.58 -13.54 10.49
C PHE A 7 -26.51 -12.09 10.95
N PRO A 8 -25.65 -11.25 10.36
CA PRO A 8 -25.50 -9.86 10.77
C PRO A 8 -26.66 -9.01 10.25
N ILE A 9 -27.30 -8.27 11.15
CA ILE A 9 -28.36 -7.30 10.83
C ILE A 9 -28.11 -5.99 11.57
N PHE A 10 -28.62 -4.87 11.03
CA PHE A 10 -28.71 -3.58 11.69
C PHE A 10 -30.16 -3.29 12.04
N LEU A 11 -30.43 -3.07 13.34
CA LEU A 11 -31.75 -2.75 13.83
C LEU A 11 -32.03 -1.24 13.70
N LYS A 12 -33.22 -0.90 13.27
CA LYS A 12 -33.76 0.46 13.40
C LYS A 12 -34.34 0.60 14.79
N THR A 13 -33.78 1.51 15.56
CA THR A 13 -34.14 1.67 16.99
C THR A 13 -35.08 2.84 17.26
N ASP A 14 -35.53 3.54 16.19
CA ASP A 14 -36.38 4.73 16.32
C ASP A 14 -37.72 4.47 17.00
N GLN A 15 -38.25 3.23 16.89
CA GLN A 15 -39.50 2.81 17.50
C GLN A 15 -39.31 1.61 18.46
N ALA A 16 -38.07 1.16 18.62
CA ALA A 16 -37.78 0.00 19.46
C ALA A 16 -37.75 0.37 20.93
N HIS A 17 -38.34 -0.50 21.76
CA HIS A 17 -38.33 -0.39 23.22
C HIS A 17 -37.45 -1.48 23.82
N PHE A 18 -36.38 -1.07 24.49
CA PHE A 18 -35.48 -1.99 25.19
C PHE A 18 -35.77 -2.03 26.66
N LEU A 19 -35.90 -3.24 27.21
CA LEU A 19 -35.90 -3.49 28.64
C LEU A 19 -34.51 -3.95 29.08
N ILE A 20 -33.94 -3.29 30.06
CA ILE A 20 -32.69 -3.73 30.71
C ILE A 20 -33.04 -4.16 32.12
N VAL A 21 -32.75 -5.42 32.48
CA VAL A 21 -32.95 -5.92 33.84
C VAL A 21 -31.59 -5.98 34.53
N GLY A 22 -31.42 -5.09 35.53
CA GLY A 22 -30.17 -4.89 36.26
C GLY A 22 -29.63 -3.46 36.17
N GLY A 23 -29.50 -2.78 37.30
CA GLY A 23 -29.04 -1.37 37.43
C GLY A 23 -27.56 -1.22 37.80
N GLY A 24 -26.76 -2.29 37.69
CA GLY A 24 -25.33 -2.32 37.99
C GLY A 24 -24.46 -1.93 36.78
N ASN A 25 -23.15 -2.21 36.90
CA ASN A 25 -22.14 -1.82 35.85
C ASN A 25 -22.48 -2.33 34.45
N ILE A 26 -22.99 -3.55 34.32
CA ILE A 26 -23.37 -4.11 33.02
C ILE A 26 -24.59 -3.39 32.45
N GLY A 27 -25.62 -3.15 33.29
CA GLY A 27 -26.79 -2.38 32.86
C GLY A 27 -26.41 -0.96 32.41
N LEU A 28 -25.52 -0.31 33.13
CA LEU A 28 -24.94 1.00 32.76
C LEU A 28 -24.26 0.94 31.38
N GLU A 29 -23.32 0.00 31.17
CA GLU A 29 -22.61 -0.18 29.91
C GLU A 29 -23.57 -0.39 28.73
N LYS A 30 -24.61 -1.19 28.91
CA LYS A 30 -25.59 -1.46 27.84
C LYS A 30 -26.47 -0.24 27.54
N THR A 31 -26.86 0.50 28.59
CA THR A 31 -27.61 1.76 28.45
C THR A 31 -26.79 2.78 27.66
N GLU A 32 -25.54 3.03 28.07
CA GLU A 32 -24.63 3.94 27.35
C GLU A 32 -24.40 3.49 25.89
N THR A 33 -24.26 2.20 25.68
CA THR A 33 -24.05 1.64 24.33
C THR A 33 -25.25 1.94 23.43
N LEU A 34 -26.47 1.75 23.92
CA LEU A 34 -27.70 2.02 23.17
C LEU A 34 -27.86 3.51 22.88
N LEU A 35 -27.72 4.37 23.89
CA LEU A 35 -27.84 5.83 23.76
C LEU A 35 -26.77 6.41 22.84
N LYS A 36 -25.55 5.87 22.85
CA LYS A 36 -24.48 6.25 21.93
C LYS A 36 -24.80 5.94 20.47
N GLN A 37 -25.64 4.92 20.19
CA GLN A 37 -26.07 4.60 18.84
C GLN A 37 -27.31 5.39 18.41
N ASN A 38 -28.23 5.59 19.31
CA ASN A 38 -29.42 6.42 19.10
C ASN A 38 -29.81 7.10 20.44
N PRO A 39 -29.60 8.40 20.60
CA PRO A 39 -29.97 9.13 21.82
C PRO A 39 -31.47 9.08 22.16
N GLU A 40 -32.33 8.83 21.18
CA GLU A 40 -33.81 8.83 21.35
C GLU A 40 -34.38 7.44 21.56
N VAL A 41 -33.55 6.38 21.66
CA VAL A 41 -34.02 5.01 21.87
C VAL A 41 -34.74 4.89 23.21
N LYS A 42 -35.92 4.27 23.22
CA LYS A 42 -36.72 4.06 24.45
C LYS A 42 -36.12 2.93 25.27
N ILE A 43 -35.77 3.21 26.52
CA ILE A 43 -35.15 2.25 27.44
C ILE A 43 -35.92 2.26 28.75
N THR A 44 -36.31 1.09 29.23
CA THR A 44 -36.78 0.89 30.61
C THR A 44 -35.73 0.06 31.34
N ILE A 45 -35.33 0.49 32.54
CA ILE A 45 -34.38 -0.25 33.37
C ILE A 45 -35.11 -0.67 34.64
N VAL A 46 -35.10 -1.97 34.92
CA VAL A 46 -35.73 -2.56 36.11
C VAL A 46 -34.63 -3.12 37.01
N SER A 47 -34.59 -2.68 38.26
CA SER A 47 -33.63 -3.17 39.25
C SER A 47 -34.09 -2.79 40.65
N PRO A 48 -33.82 -3.60 41.68
CA PRO A 48 -34.05 -3.18 43.07
C PRO A 48 -33.17 -1.99 43.46
N ASP A 49 -31.94 -1.93 42.94
CA ASP A 49 -30.99 -0.85 43.21
C ASP A 49 -30.35 -0.36 41.89
N PHE A 50 -29.97 0.92 41.84
CA PHE A 50 -29.33 1.56 40.72
C PHE A 50 -28.04 2.25 41.11
N LEU A 51 -27.02 2.14 40.28
CA LEU A 51 -25.83 3.00 40.35
C LEU A 51 -26.22 4.48 40.17
N GLU A 52 -25.49 5.38 40.79
CA GLU A 52 -25.74 6.85 40.64
C GLU A 52 -25.61 7.31 39.22
N GLU A 53 -24.67 6.72 38.45
CA GLU A 53 -24.49 7.00 37.03
C GLU A 53 -25.73 6.63 36.18
N VAL A 54 -26.42 5.54 36.52
CA VAL A 54 -27.68 5.14 35.87
C VAL A 54 -28.79 6.12 36.16
N LYS A 55 -28.89 6.60 37.43
CA LYS A 55 -29.86 7.63 37.81
C LYS A 55 -29.59 8.94 37.08
N ASN A 56 -28.34 9.33 36.99
CA ASN A 56 -27.92 10.54 36.25
C ASN A 56 -28.28 10.47 34.77
N ILE A 57 -28.06 9.31 34.12
CA ILE A 57 -28.46 9.10 32.71
C ILE A 57 -29.96 9.25 32.54
N SER A 58 -30.76 8.66 33.42
CA SER A 58 -32.23 8.79 33.36
C SER A 58 -32.71 10.23 33.62
N ALA A 59 -32.05 10.95 34.51
CA ALA A 59 -32.37 12.36 34.75
C ALA A 59 -32.09 13.27 33.55
N GLN A 60 -31.08 12.90 32.72
CA GLN A 60 -30.68 13.65 31.53
C GLN A 60 -31.42 13.22 30.25
N ASN A 61 -32.04 12.06 30.23
CA ASN A 61 -32.69 11.47 29.05
C ASN A 61 -34.12 11.07 29.34
N SER A 62 -35.08 11.80 28.85
CA SER A 62 -36.52 11.56 29.07
C SER A 62 -37.05 10.23 28.52
N ASN A 63 -36.31 9.61 27.60
CA ASN A 63 -36.57 8.31 27.00
C ASN A 63 -36.03 7.12 27.81
N VAL A 64 -35.35 7.37 28.93
CA VAL A 64 -34.83 6.37 29.85
C VAL A 64 -35.67 6.37 31.14
N THR A 65 -36.41 5.32 31.37
CA THR A 65 -37.30 5.16 32.55
C THR A 65 -36.69 4.16 33.52
N LEU A 66 -36.64 4.50 34.82
CA LEU A 66 -36.20 3.59 35.87
C LEU A 66 -37.42 3.05 36.61
N LYS A 67 -37.44 1.75 36.86
CA LYS A 67 -38.41 1.08 37.73
C LYS A 67 -37.67 0.41 38.88
N GLN A 68 -37.74 0.97 40.09
CA GLN A 68 -37.06 0.44 41.25
C GLN A 68 -37.91 -0.66 41.90
N LYS A 69 -37.75 -1.88 41.39
CA LYS A 69 -38.41 -3.08 41.86
C LYS A 69 -37.68 -4.33 41.39
N LEU A 70 -38.06 -5.49 41.92
CA LEU A 70 -37.66 -6.76 41.33
C LEU A 70 -38.37 -6.94 39.97
N PHE A 71 -37.68 -7.60 39.02
CA PHE A 71 -38.27 -7.95 37.74
C PHE A 71 -39.49 -8.88 37.93
N ASP A 72 -40.52 -8.59 37.18
CA ASP A 72 -41.69 -9.48 37.03
C ASP A 72 -42.17 -9.54 35.59
N GLU A 73 -43.04 -10.48 35.27
CA GLU A 73 -43.51 -10.74 33.91
C GLU A 73 -44.21 -9.55 33.25
N THR A 74 -44.80 -8.65 34.05
CA THR A 74 -45.48 -7.44 33.49
C THR A 74 -44.50 -6.43 32.89
N ASP A 75 -43.23 -6.50 33.25
CA ASP A 75 -42.19 -5.62 32.67
C ASP A 75 -41.90 -5.94 31.20
N LEU A 76 -42.33 -7.10 30.73
CA LEU A 76 -42.19 -7.49 29.30
C LEU A 76 -43.30 -6.92 28.41
N GLU A 77 -44.27 -6.20 28.97
CA GLU A 77 -45.33 -5.59 28.15
C GLU A 77 -44.82 -4.44 27.30
N SER A 78 -45.17 -4.48 26.01
CA SER A 78 -44.74 -3.45 25.03
C SER A 78 -43.22 -3.27 24.89
N VAL A 79 -42.47 -4.37 25.07
CA VAL A 79 -41.02 -4.44 24.92
C VAL A 79 -40.66 -5.25 23.66
N ASP A 80 -39.70 -4.78 22.88
CA ASP A 80 -39.24 -5.47 21.70
C ASP A 80 -37.98 -6.29 21.95
N PHE A 81 -37.09 -5.80 22.82
CA PHE A 81 -35.80 -6.44 23.15
C PHE A 81 -35.53 -6.39 24.62
N VAL A 82 -34.96 -7.48 25.14
CA VAL A 82 -34.54 -7.58 26.54
C VAL A 82 -33.04 -7.76 26.65
N ILE A 83 -32.43 -7.02 27.56
CA ILE A 83 -31.05 -7.22 28.00
C ILE A 83 -31.05 -7.65 29.46
N ALA A 84 -30.81 -8.93 29.71
CA ALA A 84 -30.67 -9.47 31.04
C ALA A 84 -29.25 -9.21 31.54
N ALA A 85 -29.10 -8.23 32.43
CA ALA A 85 -27.83 -7.72 32.94
C ALA A 85 -27.71 -7.91 34.47
N THR A 86 -28.36 -8.93 35.02
CA THR A 86 -28.25 -9.27 36.44
C THR A 86 -27.02 -10.15 36.69
N ASN A 87 -26.52 -10.14 37.91
CA ASN A 87 -25.47 -11.05 38.39
C ASN A 87 -25.99 -12.43 38.82
N ILE A 88 -27.32 -12.67 38.72
CA ILE A 88 -27.98 -13.90 39.15
C ILE A 88 -28.37 -14.70 37.92
N LYS A 89 -27.70 -15.83 37.70
CA LYS A 89 -27.87 -16.64 36.47
C LYS A 89 -29.29 -17.21 36.35
N GLU A 90 -29.88 -17.58 37.46
CA GLU A 90 -31.22 -18.15 37.53
C GLU A 90 -32.26 -17.12 37.06
N ILE A 91 -32.13 -15.87 37.50
CA ILE A 91 -33.02 -14.77 37.07
C ILE A 91 -32.87 -14.51 35.59
N ASN A 92 -31.65 -14.49 35.06
CA ASN A 92 -31.41 -14.30 33.61
C ASN A 92 -32.04 -15.44 32.79
N ALA A 93 -32.02 -16.68 33.29
CA ALA A 93 -32.67 -17.81 32.64
C ALA A 93 -34.21 -17.73 32.70
N GLU A 94 -34.77 -17.26 33.84
CA GLU A 94 -36.19 -16.97 33.99
C GLU A 94 -36.65 -15.88 33.00
N ILE A 95 -35.95 -14.74 32.95
CA ILE A 95 -36.19 -13.65 31.98
C ILE A 95 -36.22 -14.22 30.56
N LYS A 96 -35.22 -15.05 30.20
CA LYS A 96 -35.17 -15.70 28.89
C LYS A 96 -36.38 -16.55 28.59
N THR A 97 -36.82 -17.34 29.55
CA THR A 97 -38.00 -18.22 29.41
C THR A 97 -39.28 -17.41 29.20
N LEU A 98 -39.51 -16.39 30.01
CA LEU A 98 -40.70 -15.53 29.95
C LEU A 98 -40.70 -14.66 28.64
N ALA A 99 -39.55 -14.14 28.27
CA ALA A 99 -39.42 -13.37 27.03
C ALA A 99 -39.64 -14.24 25.78
N ASN A 100 -39.13 -15.48 25.77
CA ASN A 100 -39.32 -16.41 24.66
C ASN A 100 -40.80 -16.78 24.47
N ALA A 101 -41.56 -16.97 25.57
CA ALA A 101 -43.00 -17.24 25.52
C ALA A 101 -43.76 -16.10 24.79
N ARG A 102 -43.21 -14.87 24.82
CA ARG A 102 -43.77 -13.68 24.16
C ARG A 102 -43.05 -13.35 22.83
N LYS A 103 -42.12 -14.19 22.35
CA LYS A 103 -41.34 -14.02 21.15
C LYS A 103 -40.45 -12.75 21.19
N ILE A 104 -40.04 -12.31 22.36
CA ILE A 104 -39.14 -11.18 22.57
C ILE A 104 -37.71 -11.70 22.55
N LEU A 105 -36.83 -11.02 21.78
CA LEU A 105 -35.41 -11.41 21.69
C LEU A 105 -34.62 -10.96 22.92
N VAL A 106 -33.75 -11.83 23.40
CA VAL A 106 -32.98 -11.63 24.63
C VAL A 106 -31.47 -11.63 24.35
N ASN A 107 -30.78 -10.71 24.99
CA ASN A 107 -29.33 -10.77 25.19
C ASN A 107 -29.05 -10.91 26.68
N ALA A 108 -28.44 -11.99 27.09
CA ALA A 108 -28.03 -12.21 28.48
C ALA A 108 -26.54 -11.98 28.65
N ALA A 109 -26.16 -11.11 29.56
CA ALA A 109 -24.76 -10.79 29.81
C ALA A 109 -24.02 -12.02 30.36
N ASP A 110 -22.82 -12.27 29.79
CA ASP A 110 -21.94 -13.39 30.15
C ASP A 110 -22.54 -14.80 30.03
N GLN A 111 -23.69 -14.94 29.37
CA GLN A 111 -24.39 -16.21 29.14
C GLN A 111 -24.75 -16.41 27.68
N PRO A 112 -23.78 -16.79 26.81
CA PRO A 112 -24.01 -16.93 25.37
C PRO A 112 -25.16 -17.87 24.99
N ASP A 113 -25.37 -18.93 25.76
CA ASP A 113 -26.40 -19.94 25.50
C ASP A 113 -27.84 -19.40 25.69
N LEU A 114 -28.00 -18.31 26.42
CA LEU A 114 -29.27 -17.63 26.59
C LEU A 114 -29.53 -16.50 25.60
N CYS A 115 -28.55 -16.19 24.74
CA CYS A 115 -28.62 -15.05 23.81
C CYS A 115 -29.29 -15.45 22.49
N ASP A 116 -30.27 -14.66 22.05
CA ASP A 116 -30.81 -14.70 20.69
C ASP A 116 -30.00 -13.81 19.75
N PHE A 117 -29.34 -12.79 20.27
CA PHE A 117 -28.49 -11.87 19.52
C PHE A 117 -27.29 -11.41 20.35
N TYR A 118 -26.25 -10.98 19.66
CA TYR A 118 -25.04 -10.44 20.30
C TYR A 118 -24.88 -8.94 20.04
N LEU A 119 -24.47 -8.22 21.07
CA LEU A 119 -24.06 -6.84 20.98
C LEU A 119 -22.54 -6.80 20.66
N GLY A 120 -22.20 -6.61 19.39
CA GLY A 120 -20.80 -6.57 18.93
C GLY A 120 -20.11 -5.24 19.20
N SER A 121 -18.78 -5.19 18.98
CA SER A 121 -18.05 -3.93 18.98
C SER A 121 -18.40 -3.11 17.72
N ILE A 122 -18.68 -1.81 17.89
CA ILE A 122 -19.17 -0.95 16.81
C ILE A 122 -18.15 0.13 16.51
N VAL A 123 -17.73 0.21 15.25
CA VAL A 123 -17.03 1.37 14.68
C VAL A 123 -18.11 2.32 14.15
N ASN A 124 -18.09 3.57 14.61
CA ASN A 124 -19.02 4.61 14.20
C ASN A 124 -18.25 5.77 13.54
N LYS A 125 -18.54 6.07 12.27
CA LYS A 125 -18.02 7.20 11.49
C LYS A 125 -19.21 7.86 10.78
N GLY A 126 -20.03 8.60 11.54
CA GLY A 126 -21.25 9.21 11.06
C GLY A 126 -22.25 8.19 10.50
N ASN A 127 -22.57 8.26 9.22
CA ASN A 127 -23.47 7.34 8.55
C ASN A 127 -22.88 5.93 8.33
N LEU A 128 -21.54 5.75 8.47
CA LEU A 128 -20.94 4.43 8.41
C LEU A 128 -20.89 3.79 9.78
N LYS A 129 -21.49 2.60 9.90
CA LYS A 129 -21.35 1.71 11.06
C LYS A 129 -20.80 0.36 10.62
N ILE A 130 -19.80 -0.15 11.37
CA ILE A 130 -19.25 -1.50 11.17
C ILE A 130 -19.41 -2.24 12.48
N ALA A 131 -20.21 -3.30 12.50
CA ALA A 131 -20.36 -4.19 13.64
C ALA A 131 -19.37 -5.36 13.54
N ILE A 132 -18.65 -5.64 14.63
CA ILE A 132 -17.63 -6.67 14.70
C ILE A 132 -18.07 -7.72 15.74
N SER A 133 -18.30 -8.93 15.28
CA SER A 133 -18.59 -10.07 16.14
C SER A 133 -17.49 -11.14 15.99
N THR A 134 -17.06 -11.67 17.12
CA THR A 134 -16.16 -12.84 17.20
C THR A 134 -16.90 -14.10 17.61
N ASN A 135 -18.23 -14.11 17.49
CA ASN A 135 -19.11 -15.19 17.96
C ASN A 135 -18.91 -15.52 19.44
N GLY A 136 -18.78 -14.49 20.28
CA GLY A 136 -18.54 -14.62 21.71
C GLY A 136 -17.13 -15.10 22.12
N LYS A 137 -16.27 -15.47 21.12
CA LYS A 137 -14.98 -16.13 21.42
C LYS A 137 -13.88 -15.18 21.91
N SER A 138 -13.90 -13.92 21.54
CA SER A 138 -12.87 -12.97 21.97
C SER A 138 -13.33 -11.51 21.93
N PRO A 139 -13.93 -11.00 23.00
CA PRO A 139 -14.28 -9.58 23.13
C PRO A 139 -13.06 -8.65 22.94
N THR A 140 -11.89 -9.07 23.43
CA THR A 140 -10.64 -8.31 23.31
C THR A 140 -10.21 -8.12 21.87
N ILE A 141 -10.32 -9.15 21.02
CA ILE A 141 -10.01 -9.04 19.57
C ILE A 141 -11.01 -8.11 18.90
N ALA A 142 -12.31 -8.23 19.22
CA ALA A 142 -13.33 -7.35 18.66
C ALA A 142 -13.07 -5.88 19.02
N LYS A 143 -12.68 -5.60 20.27
CA LYS A 143 -12.32 -4.26 20.74
C LYS A 143 -11.08 -3.71 20.00
N ARG A 144 -10.02 -4.50 19.87
CA ARG A 144 -8.79 -4.08 19.15
C ARG A 144 -9.04 -3.84 17.68
N LEU A 145 -9.84 -4.67 17.03
CA LEU A 145 -10.24 -4.45 15.64
C LEU A 145 -11.06 -3.17 15.49
N LYS A 146 -11.96 -2.88 16.43
CA LYS A 146 -12.68 -1.60 16.46
C LYS A 146 -11.70 -0.42 16.52
N GLU A 147 -10.75 -0.44 17.45
CA GLU A 147 -9.74 0.63 17.60
C GLU A 147 -8.94 0.82 16.30
N THR A 148 -8.40 -0.28 15.75
CA THR A 148 -7.63 -0.25 14.48
C THR A 148 -8.44 0.27 13.31
N LEU A 149 -9.70 -0.14 13.17
CA LEU A 149 -10.56 0.34 12.09
C LEU A 149 -10.99 1.79 12.29
N THR A 150 -11.22 2.22 13.54
CA THR A 150 -11.56 3.61 13.85
C THR A 150 -10.41 4.56 13.46
N GLU A 151 -9.15 4.15 13.70
CA GLU A 151 -7.96 4.93 13.31
C GLU A 151 -7.66 4.85 11.80
N ALA A 152 -7.96 3.71 11.17
CA ALA A 152 -7.68 3.50 9.75
C ALA A 152 -8.67 4.19 8.82
N LEU A 153 -9.90 4.42 9.26
CA LEU A 153 -10.94 5.06 8.46
C LEU A 153 -10.82 6.59 8.56
N PRO A 154 -10.78 7.30 7.41
CA PRO A 154 -10.75 8.76 7.37
C PRO A 154 -11.95 9.38 8.08
N GLU A 155 -11.76 10.55 8.69
CA GLU A 155 -12.86 11.29 9.35
C GLU A 155 -13.85 11.85 8.34
N GLN A 156 -13.36 12.23 7.16
CA GLN A 156 -14.17 12.75 6.04
C GLN A 156 -15.07 11.70 5.36
N LEU A 157 -15.08 10.47 5.83
CA LEU A 157 -15.86 9.39 5.23
C LEU A 157 -17.37 9.61 5.31
N ASP A 158 -17.83 10.28 6.37
CA ASP A 158 -19.24 10.63 6.52
C ASP A 158 -19.69 11.65 5.47
N ASP A 159 -18.92 12.73 5.29
CA ASP A 159 -19.19 13.73 4.26
C ASP A 159 -19.24 13.09 2.87
N LEU A 160 -18.36 12.14 2.62
CA LEU A 160 -18.35 11.36 1.40
C LEU A 160 -19.65 10.60 1.16
N ILE A 161 -20.16 9.90 2.17
CA ILE A 161 -21.40 9.12 2.08
C ILE A 161 -22.58 10.06 1.84
N VAL A 162 -22.66 11.17 2.59
CA VAL A 162 -23.70 12.18 2.42
C VAL A 162 -23.69 12.76 0.99
N ASN A 163 -22.54 13.07 0.50
CA ASN A 163 -22.35 13.65 -0.82
C ASN A 163 -22.65 12.63 -1.93
N LEU A 164 -22.25 11.37 -1.80
CA LEU A 164 -22.65 10.31 -2.75
C LEU A 164 -24.16 10.10 -2.77
N ASN A 165 -24.85 10.24 -1.64
CA ASN A 165 -26.30 10.16 -1.59
C ASN A 165 -26.97 11.34 -2.31
N LYS A 166 -26.47 12.58 -2.13
CA LYS A 166 -26.90 13.75 -2.89
C LYS A 166 -26.69 13.52 -4.40
N LEU A 167 -25.50 13.07 -4.80
CA LEU A 167 -25.21 12.73 -6.19
C LEU A 167 -26.19 11.71 -6.75
N ARG A 168 -26.42 10.59 -6.03
CA ARG A 168 -27.38 9.56 -6.43
C ARG A 168 -28.78 10.12 -6.70
N ASN A 169 -29.23 11.07 -5.89
CA ASN A 169 -30.57 11.67 -6.02
C ASN A 169 -30.67 12.64 -7.21
N HIS A 170 -29.55 13.26 -7.65
CA HIS A 170 -29.50 14.16 -8.80
C HIS A 170 -29.21 13.45 -10.14
N LEU A 171 -28.76 12.19 -10.10
CA LEU A 171 -28.51 11.44 -11.32
C LEU A 171 -29.82 11.05 -12.03
N SER A 172 -29.93 11.40 -13.31
CA SER A 172 -30.99 10.93 -14.20
C SER A 172 -30.59 9.59 -14.85
N GLY A 173 -31.56 8.76 -15.22
CA GLY A 173 -31.35 7.48 -15.87
C GLY A 173 -31.83 6.27 -15.07
N ASP A 174 -31.65 5.09 -15.65
CA ASP A 174 -32.00 3.82 -15.02
C ASP A 174 -31.04 3.43 -13.87
N PHE A 175 -31.44 2.45 -13.07
CA PHE A 175 -30.67 1.98 -11.93
C PHE A 175 -29.25 1.57 -12.33
N LYS A 176 -29.08 0.88 -13.48
CA LYS A 176 -27.79 0.38 -13.97
C LYS A 176 -26.84 1.53 -14.33
N THR A 177 -27.36 2.58 -14.96
CA THR A 177 -26.59 3.78 -15.31
C THR A 177 -26.15 4.53 -14.07
N LYS A 178 -27.05 4.72 -13.07
CA LYS A 178 -26.70 5.34 -11.78
C LYS A 178 -25.62 4.58 -11.04
N VAL A 179 -25.74 3.24 -10.96
CA VAL A 179 -24.73 2.38 -10.33
C VAL A 179 -23.38 2.49 -11.04
N ASN A 180 -23.35 2.47 -12.37
CA ASN A 180 -22.10 2.60 -13.13
C ASN A 180 -21.40 3.95 -12.90
N ILE A 181 -22.16 5.04 -12.79
CA ILE A 181 -21.59 6.36 -12.49
C ILE A 181 -21.02 6.39 -11.06
N LEU A 182 -21.78 5.90 -10.08
CA LEU A 182 -21.34 5.84 -8.69
C LEU A 182 -20.10 4.94 -8.52
N ASN A 183 -20.04 3.79 -9.18
CA ASN A 183 -18.88 2.91 -9.17
C ASN A 183 -17.64 3.61 -9.74
N LYS A 184 -17.77 4.36 -10.85
CA LYS A 184 -16.65 5.13 -11.40
C LYS A 184 -16.17 6.25 -10.48
N VAL A 185 -17.09 6.89 -9.76
CA VAL A 185 -16.77 7.95 -8.81
C VAL A 185 -16.08 7.37 -7.57
N THR A 186 -16.47 6.17 -7.12
CA THR A 186 -15.92 5.51 -5.95
C THR A 186 -14.67 4.66 -6.24
N GLU A 187 -14.32 4.44 -7.51
CA GLU A 187 -13.13 3.64 -7.90
C GLU A 187 -11.83 4.19 -7.30
N ASN A 188 -11.73 5.50 -7.11
CA ASN A 188 -10.56 6.18 -6.58
C ASN A 188 -10.63 6.47 -5.06
N LEU A 189 -11.64 5.97 -4.34
CA LEU A 189 -11.80 6.17 -2.89
C LEU A 189 -10.57 5.76 -2.06
N SER A 190 -9.77 4.84 -2.56
CA SER A 190 -8.54 4.39 -1.90
C SER A 190 -7.33 5.27 -2.15
N THR A 191 -7.41 6.26 -3.06
CA THR A 191 -6.22 6.96 -3.57
C THR A 191 -6.12 8.44 -3.19
N HIS A 192 -7.23 9.21 -3.13
CA HIS A 192 -7.18 10.64 -2.84
C HIS A 192 -8.49 11.18 -2.20
N PRO A 193 -8.62 11.16 -0.87
CA PRO A 193 -9.78 11.75 -0.17
C PRO A 193 -9.95 13.26 -0.45
N GLU A 194 -8.85 13.99 -0.56
CA GLU A 194 -8.85 15.44 -0.82
C GLU A 194 -9.37 15.85 -2.21
N ASP A 195 -9.25 14.99 -3.20
CA ASP A 195 -9.81 15.25 -4.54
C ASP A 195 -11.34 15.05 -4.58
N PHE A 196 -11.87 14.39 -3.57
CA PHE A 196 -13.29 14.05 -3.47
C PHE A 196 -14.14 15.23 -3.00
N ASP A 197 -13.69 16.01 -2.00
CA ASP A 197 -14.39 17.19 -1.49
C ASP A 197 -14.53 18.26 -2.57
N LYS A 198 -13.46 18.46 -3.35
CA LYS A 198 -13.47 19.40 -4.48
C LYS A 198 -14.38 18.92 -5.64
N TYR A 199 -14.54 17.60 -5.76
CA TYR A 199 -15.36 16.99 -6.81
C TYR A 199 -16.84 17.03 -6.47
N ILE A 200 -17.20 17.03 -5.22
CA ILE A 200 -18.59 16.93 -4.73
C ILE A 200 -19.19 18.30 -4.41
N SER A 201 -18.38 19.31 -4.07
CA SER A 201 -18.87 20.68 -3.96
C SER A 201 -19.48 21.21 -5.27
N ASP A 202 -19.03 20.68 -6.41
CA ASP A 202 -19.55 21.03 -7.75
C ASP A 202 -20.73 20.17 -8.21
N VAL A 203 -21.21 19.22 -7.40
CA VAL A 203 -22.30 18.27 -7.76
C VAL A 203 -23.64 18.93 -8.00
N SER A 204 -23.87 20.14 -7.48
CA SER A 204 -25.10 20.90 -7.75
C SER A 204 -25.25 21.36 -9.21
N GLN A 205 -24.18 21.22 -10.04
CA GLN A 205 -24.19 21.60 -11.46
C GLN A 205 -24.08 20.38 -12.40
N LEU A 206 -24.30 19.19 -11.91
CA LEU A 206 -23.77 17.94 -12.47
C LEU A 206 -24.67 17.19 -13.44
N ASP A 207 -25.74 17.76 -13.98
CA ASP A 207 -26.69 16.99 -14.80
C ASP A 207 -26.20 16.62 -16.23
N LYS A 208 -25.20 17.29 -16.74
CA LYS A 208 -24.54 16.91 -18.03
C LYS A 208 -23.01 17.15 -18.04
N SER A 209 -22.48 17.81 -17.05
CA SER A 209 -21.13 18.38 -17.09
C SER A 209 -20.02 17.47 -16.53
N ILE A 210 -20.33 16.45 -15.73
CA ILE A 210 -19.30 15.60 -15.10
C ILE A 210 -18.38 14.93 -16.12
N LEU A 211 -18.92 14.37 -17.18
CA LEU A 211 -18.13 13.73 -18.24
C LEU A 211 -17.37 14.77 -19.09
N VAL A 212 -17.97 15.94 -19.32
CA VAL A 212 -17.37 17.03 -20.09
C VAL A 212 -16.25 17.69 -19.29
N VAL A 213 -16.45 17.99 -18.02
CA VAL A 213 -15.45 18.64 -17.15
C VAL A 213 -14.26 17.71 -16.91
N LYS A 214 -14.47 16.42 -16.65
CA LYS A 214 -13.37 15.45 -16.50
C LYS A 214 -12.57 15.28 -17.79
N ARG A 215 -13.25 15.32 -18.95
CA ARG A 215 -12.62 15.28 -20.27
C ARG A 215 -11.87 16.57 -20.58
N ALA A 216 -12.48 17.73 -20.28
CA ALA A 216 -11.86 19.04 -20.44
C ALA A 216 -10.64 19.22 -19.54
N ARG A 217 -10.73 18.87 -18.25
CA ARG A 217 -9.59 18.92 -17.31
C ARG A 217 -8.45 18.01 -17.72
N ARG A 218 -8.75 16.78 -18.21
CA ARG A 218 -7.73 15.89 -18.76
C ARG A 218 -7.07 16.49 -20.01
N ILE A 219 -7.85 17.12 -20.88
CA ILE A 219 -7.34 17.82 -22.07
C ILE A 219 -6.47 18.99 -21.63
N VAL A 220 -6.93 19.86 -20.73
CA VAL A 220 -6.16 21.02 -20.23
C VAL A 220 -4.86 20.58 -19.55
N ASN A 221 -4.89 19.58 -18.67
CA ASN A 221 -3.67 19.09 -18.02
C ASN A 221 -2.70 18.46 -19.03
N ASN A 222 -3.20 17.71 -20.01
CA ASN A 222 -2.34 17.15 -21.07
C ASN A 222 -1.78 18.26 -21.96
N THR A 223 -2.58 19.28 -22.28
CA THR A 223 -2.12 20.43 -23.05
C THR A 223 -1.07 21.25 -22.30
N LEU A 224 -1.26 21.50 -20.99
CA LEU A 224 -0.28 22.19 -20.15
C LEU A 224 1.03 21.38 -20.02
N LEU A 225 0.92 20.04 -19.88
CA LEU A 225 2.09 19.17 -19.86
C LEU A 225 2.83 19.15 -21.21
N THR A 226 2.10 19.10 -22.33
CA THR A 226 2.71 19.15 -23.66
C THR A 226 3.31 20.52 -23.97
N MET A 227 2.64 21.62 -23.59
CA MET A 227 3.18 22.97 -23.72
C MET A 227 4.42 23.18 -22.83
N GLY A 228 4.38 22.71 -21.57
CA GLY A 228 5.54 22.74 -20.67
C GLY A 228 6.70 21.93 -21.22
N GLY A 229 6.45 20.71 -21.72
CA GLY A 229 7.45 19.88 -22.39
C GLY A 229 8.01 20.55 -23.65
N PHE A 230 7.16 21.17 -24.45
CA PHE A 230 7.59 21.92 -25.64
C PHE A 230 8.46 23.13 -25.28
N LEU A 231 8.07 23.91 -24.26
CA LEU A 231 8.89 25.03 -23.77
C LEU A 231 10.28 24.58 -23.28
N VAL A 232 10.35 23.45 -22.56
CA VAL A 232 11.63 22.87 -22.12
C VAL A 232 12.49 22.47 -23.33
N LEU A 233 11.90 21.84 -24.34
CA LEU A 233 12.60 21.46 -25.57
C LEU A 233 13.10 22.70 -26.36
N VAL A 234 12.25 23.70 -26.49
CA VAL A 234 12.63 24.96 -27.19
C VAL A 234 13.71 25.70 -26.41
N SER A 235 13.56 25.83 -25.08
CA SER A 235 14.57 26.45 -24.22
C SER A 235 15.90 25.70 -24.30
N GLY A 236 15.84 24.35 -24.24
CA GLY A 236 17.01 23.48 -24.39
C GLY A 236 17.71 23.67 -25.75
N PHE A 237 16.92 23.73 -26.83
CA PHE A 237 17.46 24.00 -28.17
C PHE A 237 18.18 25.36 -28.28
N PHE A 238 17.54 26.42 -27.72
CA PHE A 238 18.17 27.75 -27.70
C PHE A 238 19.41 27.80 -26.82
N MET A 239 19.44 27.11 -25.68
CA MET A 239 20.63 26.98 -24.84
C MET A 239 21.77 26.27 -25.60
N ILE A 240 21.48 25.14 -26.25
CA ILE A 240 22.45 24.38 -27.03
C ILE A 240 23.03 25.26 -28.13
N LYS A 241 22.19 26.05 -28.83
CA LYS A 241 22.60 26.96 -29.88
C LYS A 241 23.41 28.14 -29.34
N TYR A 242 22.97 28.76 -28.25
CA TYR A 242 23.62 29.94 -27.63
C TYR A 242 25.02 29.61 -27.11
N PHE A 243 25.19 28.46 -26.44
CA PHE A 243 26.47 28.02 -25.90
C PHE A 243 27.31 27.24 -26.94
N ASN A 244 26.84 27.13 -28.18
CA ASN A 244 27.49 26.36 -29.24
C ASN A 244 27.86 24.91 -28.85
N LEU A 245 26.97 24.26 -28.09
CA LEU A 245 27.19 22.90 -27.57
C LEU A 245 26.95 21.80 -28.60
N TRP A 246 26.50 22.13 -29.80
CA TRP A 246 26.16 21.16 -30.84
C TRP A 246 27.32 20.25 -31.24
N PRO A 247 28.54 20.77 -31.47
CA PRO A 247 29.71 19.93 -31.78
C PRO A 247 30.03 18.95 -30.65
N ASP A 248 29.97 19.41 -29.40
CA ASP A 248 30.24 18.56 -28.20
C ASP A 248 29.18 17.46 -28.04
N ILE A 249 27.90 17.77 -28.30
CA ILE A 249 26.82 16.79 -28.29
C ILE A 249 27.02 15.76 -29.40
N LEU A 250 27.34 16.17 -30.62
CA LEU A 250 27.62 15.25 -31.73
C LEU A 250 28.81 14.34 -31.43
N LEU A 251 29.86 14.90 -30.85
CA LEU A 251 31.04 14.15 -30.44
C LEU A 251 30.67 13.11 -29.36
N LEU A 252 29.84 13.48 -28.39
CA LEU A 252 29.35 12.58 -27.34
C LEU A 252 28.47 11.46 -27.91
N LEU A 253 27.57 11.77 -28.85
CA LEU A 253 26.68 10.81 -29.49
C LEU A 253 27.44 9.80 -30.37
N ASN A 254 28.43 10.24 -31.10
CA ASN A 254 29.22 9.41 -32.03
C ASN A 254 30.41 8.73 -31.36
N LYS A 255 30.70 9.07 -30.09
CA LYS A 255 31.82 8.49 -29.36
C LYS A 255 31.62 6.98 -29.19
N ASP A 256 32.69 6.22 -29.36
CA ASP A 256 32.73 4.76 -29.12
C ASP A 256 31.68 3.97 -29.92
N ASN A 257 31.59 4.14 -31.23
CA ASN A 257 30.68 3.40 -32.13
C ASN A 257 29.18 3.53 -31.69
N ASN A 258 28.71 4.76 -31.53
CA ASN A 258 27.31 5.01 -31.13
C ASN A 258 26.91 4.38 -29.80
N ARG A 259 27.85 4.22 -28.90
CA ARG A 259 27.61 3.58 -27.57
C ARG A 259 26.48 4.25 -26.79
N PHE A 260 26.28 5.57 -26.95
CA PHE A 260 25.18 6.31 -26.37
C PHE A 260 23.80 5.70 -26.71
N PHE A 261 23.56 5.39 -27.98
CA PHE A 261 22.25 4.81 -28.40
C PHE A 261 22.02 3.40 -27.86
N TRP A 262 23.10 2.61 -27.79
CA TRP A 262 23.00 1.28 -27.13
C TRP A 262 22.72 1.38 -25.65
N MET A 263 23.28 2.37 -24.96
CA MET A 263 23.00 2.63 -23.55
C MET A 263 21.58 3.17 -23.37
N MET A 264 21.09 4.01 -24.24
CA MET A 264 19.71 4.48 -24.25
C MET A 264 18.72 3.31 -24.44
N PHE A 265 19.01 2.41 -25.37
CA PHE A 265 18.22 1.19 -25.56
C PHE A 265 18.28 0.27 -24.32
N THR A 266 19.44 0.14 -23.70
CA THR A 266 19.62 -0.61 -22.45
C THR A 266 18.77 -0.02 -21.32
N GLY A 267 18.83 1.30 -21.12
CA GLY A 267 18.01 2.01 -20.13
C GLY A 267 16.52 1.86 -20.39
N PHE A 268 16.11 1.91 -21.66
CA PHE A 268 14.73 1.67 -22.10
C PHE A 268 14.26 0.26 -21.71
N VAL A 269 15.00 -0.79 -22.06
CA VAL A 269 14.63 -2.19 -21.73
C VAL A 269 14.63 -2.41 -20.23
N ALA A 270 15.63 -1.90 -19.52
CA ALA A 270 15.74 -2.05 -18.07
C ALA A 270 14.59 -1.36 -17.33
N GLU A 271 14.16 -0.17 -17.77
CA GLU A 271 13.07 0.57 -17.16
C GLU A 271 11.69 -0.01 -17.48
N ILE A 272 11.48 -0.59 -18.68
CA ILE A 272 10.26 -1.36 -18.96
C ILE A 272 10.05 -2.42 -17.87
N VAL A 273 11.10 -3.14 -17.55
CA VAL A 273 11.06 -4.22 -16.58
C VAL A 273 10.95 -3.67 -15.15
N ALA A 274 11.84 -2.76 -14.79
CA ALA A 274 11.89 -2.23 -13.43
C ALA A 274 10.61 -1.47 -13.07
N GLY A 275 10.10 -0.65 -13.97
CA GLY A 275 8.87 0.11 -13.77
C GLY A 275 7.61 -0.75 -13.74
N SER A 276 7.64 -1.93 -14.39
CA SER A 276 6.49 -2.84 -14.39
C SER A 276 6.52 -3.86 -13.25
N VAL A 277 7.69 -4.24 -12.77
CA VAL A 277 7.91 -5.30 -11.76
C VAL A 277 8.38 -4.76 -10.42
N GLY A 278 8.89 -3.52 -10.41
CA GLY A 278 9.43 -2.87 -9.22
C GLY A 278 10.85 -3.31 -8.84
N MET A 279 11.55 -4.06 -9.72
CA MET A 279 12.94 -4.50 -9.49
C MET A 279 13.60 -4.95 -10.79
N GLY A 280 14.94 -5.00 -10.81
CA GLY A 280 15.71 -5.60 -11.90
C GLY A 280 16.48 -4.62 -12.79
N TYR A 281 16.28 -3.30 -12.65
CA TYR A 281 17.00 -2.30 -13.44
C TYR A 281 18.51 -2.53 -13.42
N GLY A 282 19.11 -2.54 -12.22
CA GLY A 282 20.54 -2.73 -12.08
C GLY A 282 21.05 -4.06 -12.66
N VAL A 283 20.34 -5.17 -12.42
CA VAL A 283 20.73 -6.50 -12.91
C VAL A 283 20.77 -6.53 -14.44
N ILE A 284 19.75 -5.97 -15.09
CA ILE A 284 19.65 -5.95 -16.56
C ILE A 284 20.75 -5.04 -17.14
N CYS A 285 20.89 -3.83 -16.61
CA CYS A 285 21.93 -2.90 -17.05
C CYS A 285 23.33 -3.50 -16.84
N THR A 286 23.64 -4.08 -15.67
CA THR A 286 24.92 -4.72 -15.41
C THR A 286 25.22 -5.81 -16.43
N THR A 287 24.25 -6.70 -16.67
CA THR A 287 24.44 -7.82 -17.58
C THR A 287 24.71 -7.37 -19.01
N ILE A 288 23.93 -6.37 -19.49
CA ILE A 288 24.09 -5.84 -20.84
C ILE A 288 25.43 -5.08 -20.95
N LEU A 289 25.75 -4.19 -20.02
CA LEU A 289 26.98 -3.39 -20.08
C LEU A 289 28.24 -4.25 -19.99
N LEU A 290 28.24 -5.28 -19.16
CA LEU A 290 29.34 -6.24 -19.10
C LEU A 290 29.50 -7.02 -20.40
N SER A 291 28.40 -7.37 -21.09
CA SER A 291 28.46 -8.03 -22.39
C SER A 291 29.07 -7.16 -23.49
N PHE A 292 28.90 -5.82 -23.39
CA PHE A 292 29.60 -4.85 -24.24
C PHE A 292 31.09 -4.69 -23.93
N GLY A 293 31.59 -5.34 -22.88
CA GLY A 293 33.00 -5.28 -22.52
C GLY A 293 33.39 -4.09 -21.64
N ILE A 294 32.40 -3.38 -21.10
CA ILE A 294 32.65 -2.24 -20.18
C ILE A 294 33.20 -2.78 -18.86
N ALA A 295 34.19 -2.08 -18.31
CA ALA A 295 34.83 -2.48 -17.05
C ALA A 295 33.85 -2.42 -15.87
N PRO A 296 33.87 -3.38 -14.93
CA PRO A 296 32.87 -3.51 -13.85
C PRO A 296 32.67 -2.24 -13.01
N HIS A 297 33.72 -1.53 -12.64
CA HIS A 297 33.64 -0.29 -11.85
C HIS A 297 32.91 0.84 -12.62
N ILE A 298 33.14 0.93 -13.96
CA ILE A 298 32.42 1.90 -14.82
C ILE A 298 30.95 1.50 -14.94
N VAL A 299 30.66 0.21 -15.07
CA VAL A 299 29.29 -0.32 -15.14
C VAL A 299 28.51 0.10 -13.89
N THR A 300 29.02 -0.21 -12.71
CA THR A 300 28.33 0.07 -11.45
C THR A 300 28.17 1.57 -11.22
N ALA A 301 29.22 2.37 -11.45
CA ALA A 301 29.17 3.82 -11.34
C ALA A 301 28.12 4.46 -12.25
N SER A 302 28.08 4.03 -13.52
CA SER A 302 27.12 4.56 -14.50
C SER A 302 25.68 4.19 -14.17
N ILE A 303 25.45 2.96 -13.72
CA ILE A 303 24.12 2.48 -13.31
C ILE A 303 23.61 3.28 -12.11
N HIS A 304 24.40 3.40 -11.03
CA HIS A 304 23.97 4.12 -9.83
C HIS A 304 23.75 5.60 -10.11
N SER A 305 24.55 6.22 -10.96
CA SER A 305 24.35 7.60 -11.38
C SER A 305 23.03 7.79 -12.15
N ALA A 306 22.71 6.93 -13.11
CA ALA A 306 21.44 6.99 -13.82
C ALA A 306 20.24 6.61 -12.93
N GLU A 307 20.38 5.57 -12.12
CA GLU A 307 19.31 5.06 -11.26
C GLU A 307 18.96 6.00 -10.11
N SER A 308 19.86 6.88 -9.68
CA SER A 308 19.56 7.91 -8.67
C SER A 308 18.40 8.81 -9.12
N PHE A 309 18.31 9.15 -10.40
CA PHE A 309 17.21 9.97 -10.93
C PHE A 309 15.92 9.18 -11.12
N THR A 310 15.98 7.95 -11.66
CA THR A 310 14.79 7.15 -11.90
C THR A 310 14.17 6.67 -10.58
N SER A 311 14.98 6.27 -9.59
CA SER A 311 14.51 5.85 -8.26
C SER A 311 13.93 7.01 -7.44
N MET A 312 14.37 8.26 -7.68
CA MET A 312 13.78 9.45 -7.06
C MET A 312 12.29 9.59 -7.40
N ALA A 313 11.93 9.46 -8.68
CA ALA A 313 10.54 9.55 -9.13
C ALA A 313 9.67 8.45 -8.47
N GLY A 314 10.17 7.22 -8.40
CA GLY A 314 9.52 6.11 -7.72
C GLY A 314 9.32 6.38 -6.22
N SER A 315 10.34 6.94 -5.56
CA SER A 315 10.31 7.27 -4.13
C SER A 315 9.28 8.34 -3.80
N ILE A 316 9.20 9.40 -4.60
CA ILE A 316 8.19 10.47 -4.45
C ILE A 316 6.78 9.88 -4.61
N SER A 317 6.58 9.02 -5.60
CA SER A 317 5.30 8.35 -5.85
C SER A 317 4.87 7.50 -4.65
N HIS A 318 5.76 6.62 -4.16
CA HIS A 318 5.46 5.76 -3.01
C HIS A 318 5.24 6.55 -1.71
N TYR A 319 5.94 7.66 -1.53
CA TYR A 319 5.75 8.54 -0.37
C TYR A 319 4.36 9.20 -0.40
N LYS A 320 3.96 9.76 -1.56
CA LYS A 320 2.62 10.35 -1.77
C LYS A 320 1.50 9.32 -1.57
N LEU A 321 1.70 8.09 -2.02
CA LEU A 321 0.73 6.98 -1.88
C LEU A 321 0.71 6.36 -0.46
N LYS A 322 1.43 6.92 0.52
CA LYS A 322 1.52 6.42 1.91
C LYS A 322 1.96 4.94 1.98
N ASN A 323 2.77 4.49 1.03
CA ASN A 323 3.31 3.11 0.97
C ASN A 323 4.65 2.97 1.71
N VAL A 324 5.09 3.98 2.44
CA VAL A 324 6.42 4.04 3.05
C VAL A 324 6.34 3.88 4.56
N ASN A 325 7.02 2.88 5.10
CA ASN A 325 7.23 2.73 6.53
C ASN A 325 8.58 3.36 6.92
N LYS A 326 8.54 4.53 7.55
CA LYS A 326 9.73 5.31 7.94
C LYS A 326 10.71 4.53 8.83
N ASN A 327 10.20 3.69 9.74
CA ASN A 327 11.05 2.86 10.61
C ASN A 327 11.80 1.77 9.82
N MET A 328 11.15 1.18 8.81
CA MET A 328 11.78 0.21 7.92
C MET A 328 12.88 0.89 7.08
N VAL A 329 12.61 2.07 6.54
CA VAL A 329 13.62 2.87 5.80
C VAL A 329 14.83 3.15 6.67
N LYS A 330 14.66 3.70 7.88
CA LYS A 330 15.77 4.00 8.80
C LYS A 330 16.61 2.75 9.14
N LYS A 331 15.93 1.63 9.42
CA LYS A 331 16.62 0.36 9.75
C LYS A 331 17.41 -0.24 8.60
N LEU A 332 17.01 0.04 7.36
CA LEU A 332 17.69 -0.43 6.15
C LEU A 332 18.80 0.52 5.71
N VAL A 333 18.53 1.82 5.63
CA VAL A 333 19.42 2.82 5.01
C VAL A 333 20.73 2.95 5.77
N ILE A 334 20.68 3.10 7.10
CA ILE A 334 21.90 3.35 7.89
C ILE A 334 22.93 2.21 7.72
N PRO A 335 22.60 0.92 7.94
CA PRO A 335 23.55 -0.15 7.71
C PRO A 335 23.90 -0.33 6.22
N ALA A 336 22.97 -0.02 5.32
CA ALA A 336 23.22 -0.18 3.90
C ALA A 336 24.20 0.86 3.34
N ILE A 337 24.24 2.08 3.86
CA ILE A 337 25.26 3.08 3.50
C ILE A 337 26.66 2.56 3.83
N VAL A 338 26.83 1.90 4.97
CA VAL A 338 28.11 1.25 5.32
C VAL A 338 28.48 0.20 4.26
N GLY A 339 27.52 -0.64 3.89
CA GLY A 339 27.71 -1.62 2.81
C GLY A 339 28.07 -0.97 1.47
N VAL A 340 27.40 0.12 1.12
CA VAL A 340 27.67 0.90 -0.10
C VAL A 340 29.10 1.43 -0.13
N ILE A 341 29.56 2.05 0.95
CA ILE A 341 30.91 2.62 1.02
C ILE A 341 31.95 1.51 0.82
N ILE A 342 31.79 0.38 1.51
CA ILE A 342 32.69 -0.77 1.38
C ILE A 342 32.64 -1.34 -0.06
N GLY A 343 31.45 -1.47 -0.65
CA GLY A 343 31.28 -2.00 -2.00
C GLY A 343 31.87 -1.10 -3.07
N VAL A 344 31.66 0.22 -2.98
CA VAL A 344 32.26 1.21 -3.88
C VAL A 344 33.78 1.19 -3.74
N ALA A 345 34.32 1.24 -2.51
CA ALA A 345 35.75 1.18 -2.29
C ALA A 345 36.37 -0.09 -2.88
N ALA A 346 35.75 -1.25 -2.64
CA ALA A 346 36.23 -2.52 -3.14
C ALA A 346 36.26 -2.57 -4.69
N ILE A 347 35.17 -2.18 -5.36
CA ILE A 347 35.11 -2.24 -6.84
C ILE A 347 35.98 -1.15 -7.48
N SER A 348 36.11 0.01 -6.84
CA SER A 348 37.00 1.09 -7.34
C SER A 348 38.47 0.70 -7.17
N PHE A 349 38.85 0.06 -6.05
CA PHE A 349 40.22 -0.43 -5.83
C PHE A 349 40.59 -1.53 -6.82
N LEU A 350 39.67 -2.41 -7.15
CA LEU A 350 39.91 -3.47 -8.15
C LEU A 350 40.07 -2.92 -9.57
N GLY A 351 39.51 -1.76 -9.89
CA GLY A 351 39.72 -0.97 -11.11
C GLY A 351 39.82 -1.78 -12.41
N GLU A 352 40.55 -1.26 -13.37
CA GLU A 352 40.79 -1.94 -14.67
C GLU A 352 41.75 -3.13 -14.53
N GLY A 353 42.75 -3.04 -13.66
CA GLY A 353 43.78 -4.06 -13.52
C GLY A 353 43.27 -5.44 -13.12
N TYR A 354 42.17 -5.51 -12.36
CA TYR A 354 41.51 -6.75 -11.96
C TYR A 354 40.19 -7.01 -12.65
N ALA A 355 39.79 -6.19 -13.62
CA ALA A 355 38.52 -6.31 -14.32
C ALA A 355 38.32 -7.72 -14.94
N LYS A 356 39.38 -8.34 -15.42
CA LYS A 356 39.41 -9.69 -15.98
C LYS A 356 38.92 -10.76 -15.00
N TYR A 357 39.24 -10.62 -13.71
CA TYR A 357 38.82 -11.55 -12.66
C TYR A 357 37.47 -11.21 -12.05
N VAL A 358 37.17 -9.92 -11.90
CA VAL A 358 35.91 -9.44 -11.29
C VAL A 358 34.70 -9.65 -12.19
N LYS A 359 34.88 -9.47 -13.50
CA LYS A 359 33.81 -9.58 -14.49
C LYS A 359 33.11 -10.94 -14.51
N PRO A 360 33.81 -12.11 -14.58
CA PRO A 360 33.16 -13.40 -14.52
C PRO A 360 32.47 -13.67 -13.18
N PHE A 361 33.02 -13.13 -12.07
CA PHE A 361 32.39 -13.23 -10.76
C PHE A 361 31.04 -12.51 -10.70
N ILE A 362 30.97 -11.27 -11.19
CA ILE A 362 29.73 -10.50 -11.27
C ILE A 362 28.76 -11.17 -12.26
N SER A 363 29.26 -11.68 -13.38
CA SER A 363 28.42 -12.37 -14.38
C SER A 363 27.83 -13.68 -13.81
N LEU A 364 28.56 -14.41 -12.97
CA LEU A 364 28.06 -15.59 -12.28
C LEU A 364 26.96 -15.20 -11.25
N TYR A 365 27.16 -14.12 -10.54
CA TYR A 365 26.16 -13.59 -9.64
C TYR A 365 24.87 -13.17 -10.36
N THR A 366 24.98 -12.45 -11.49
CA THR A 366 23.80 -12.05 -12.30
C THR A 366 23.12 -13.28 -12.92
N LEU A 367 23.87 -14.29 -13.33
CA LEU A 367 23.32 -15.58 -13.78
C LEU A 367 22.49 -16.26 -12.68
N TYR A 368 23.01 -16.31 -11.46
CA TYR A 368 22.27 -16.80 -10.29
C TYR A 368 20.97 -16.01 -10.04
N LEU A 369 21.03 -14.67 -10.11
CA LEU A 369 19.83 -13.85 -9.96
C LEU A 369 18.81 -14.08 -11.08
N GLY A 370 19.27 -14.17 -12.33
CA GLY A 370 18.41 -14.49 -13.48
C GLY A 370 17.71 -15.84 -13.31
N PHE A 371 18.45 -16.87 -12.90
CA PHE A 371 17.91 -18.19 -12.61
C PHE A 371 16.87 -18.15 -11.48
N LYS A 372 17.14 -17.41 -10.41
CA LYS A 372 16.22 -17.26 -9.27
C LYS A 372 14.94 -16.51 -9.65
N ILE A 373 15.05 -15.47 -10.51
CA ILE A 373 13.89 -14.75 -11.05
C ILE A 373 13.04 -15.69 -11.92
N PHE A 374 13.66 -16.44 -12.80
CA PHE A 374 13.01 -17.44 -13.66
C PHE A 374 12.31 -18.53 -12.83
N GLN A 375 13.04 -19.15 -11.91
CA GLN A 375 12.53 -20.20 -11.02
C GLN A 375 11.30 -19.74 -10.22
N ASN A 376 11.36 -18.56 -9.62
CA ASN A 376 10.24 -18.00 -8.85
C ASN A 376 8.99 -17.75 -9.71
N SER A 377 9.17 -17.52 -11.00
CA SER A 377 8.06 -17.25 -11.94
C SER A 377 7.40 -18.51 -12.45
N VAL A 378 8.19 -19.59 -12.65
CA VAL A 378 7.70 -20.89 -13.15
C VAL A 378 7.14 -21.73 -12.01
N LEU A 379 7.84 -21.78 -10.86
CA LEU A 379 7.50 -22.64 -9.72
C LEU A 379 6.55 -21.97 -8.71
N LYS A 380 5.75 -20.99 -9.10
CA LYS A 380 4.81 -20.33 -8.20
C LYS A 380 3.85 -21.34 -7.56
N LYS A 381 4.19 -21.77 -6.34
CA LYS A 381 3.23 -22.46 -5.47
C LYS A 381 2.21 -21.43 -4.99
N THR A 382 0.98 -21.57 -5.45
CA THR A 382 -0.19 -20.89 -4.93
C THR A 382 -0.32 -21.19 -3.43
N ASN A 383 -0.51 -20.14 -2.61
CA ASN A 383 -0.90 -20.22 -1.20
C ASN A 383 0.14 -20.70 -0.16
N VAL A 384 1.39 -20.33 -0.26
CA VAL A 384 2.29 -20.47 0.89
C VAL A 384 2.11 -19.23 1.80
N LYS A 385 1.41 -19.37 2.93
CA LYS A 385 1.51 -18.45 4.05
C LYS A 385 2.94 -18.55 4.60
N TYR A 386 3.80 -17.63 4.25
CA TYR A 386 5.14 -17.57 4.84
C TYR A 386 5.00 -17.22 6.33
N PRO A 387 5.57 -18.03 7.24
CA PRO A 387 5.60 -17.67 8.65
C PRO A 387 6.37 -16.35 8.81
N LYS A 388 5.87 -15.46 9.65
CA LYS A 388 6.54 -14.20 9.96
C LYS A 388 7.90 -14.48 10.64
N LYS A 389 8.98 -14.42 9.89
CA LYS A 389 10.35 -14.50 10.43
C LYS A 389 10.86 -13.07 10.65
N LYS A 390 11.46 -12.81 11.81
CA LYS A 390 12.14 -11.54 12.07
C LYS A 390 13.32 -11.41 11.10
N ALA A 391 13.31 -10.39 10.24
CA ALA A 391 14.47 -10.08 9.41
C ALA A 391 15.50 -9.32 10.23
N ASN A 392 16.77 -9.69 10.09
CA ASN A 392 17.86 -8.87 10.61
C ASN A 392 18.13 -7.73 9.61
N PHE A 393 17.55 -6.57 9.87
CA PHE A 393 17.67 -5.40 9.01
C PHE A 393 19.10 -4.87 8.89
N LYS A 394 19.93 -5.03 9.95
CA LYS A 394 21.33 -4.60 9.94
C LYS A 394 22.13 -5.41 8.94
N THR A 395 22.13 -6.73 9.09
CA THR A 395 22.82 -7.63 8.17
C THR A 395 22.31 -7.51 6.75
N LEU A 396 20.96 -7.48 6.58
CA LEU A 396 20.33 -7.37 5.27
C LEU A 396 20.68 -6.03 4.59
N GLY A 397 20.76 -4.94 5.34
CA GLY A 397 21.16 -3.63 4.85
C GLY A 397 22.61 -3.61 4.40
N VAL A 398 23.56 -4.02 5.26
CA VAL A 398 25.00 -4.03 4.93
C VAL A 398 25.27 -4.89 3.69
N PHE A 399 24.80 -6.13 3.69
CA PHE A 399 25.02 -7.03 2.55
C PHE A 399 24.30 -6.56 1.30
N GLY A 400 23.05 -6.05 1.43
CA GLY A 400 22.30 -5.51 0.31
C GLY A 400 22.98 -4.31 -0.32
N GLY A 401 23.45 -3.35 0.49
CA GLY A 401 24.18 -2.17 0.01
C GLY A 401 25.52 -2.53 -0.61
N PHE A 402 26.28 -3.45 0.02
CA PHE A 402 27.55 -3.94 -0.52
C PHE A 402 27.38 -4.59 -1.89
N ILE A 403 26.50 -5.58 -1.98
CA ILE A 403 26.25 -6.32 -3.24
C ILE A 403 25.74 -5.38 -4.33
N ASP A 404 24.78 -4.48 -4.00
CA ASP A 404 24.22 -3.56 -4.97
C ASP A 404 25.28 -2.63 -5.57
N SER A 405 26.11 -2.02 -4.72
CA SER A 405 27.17 -1.10 -5.17
C SER A 405 28.38 -1.80 -5.80
N PHE A 406 28.67 -3.04 -5.40
CA PHE A 406 29.75 -3.83 -5.97
C PHE A 406 29.39 -4.40 -7.36
N THR A 407 28.14 -4.83 -7.54
CA THR A 407 27.72 -5.53 -8.78
C THR A 407 26.86 -4.69 -9.71
N GLY A 408 26.44 -3.50 -9.30
CA GLY A 408 25.53 -2.64 -10.05
C GLY A 408 24.06 -3.04 -9.98
N GLY A 409 23.72 -4.07 -9.20
CA GLY A 409 22.33 -4.49 -9.03
C GLY A 409 22.17 -5.71 -8.12
N GLY A 410 21.34 -5.59 -7.12
CA GLY A 410 21.14 -6.69 -6.16
C GLY A 410 20.10 -6.33 -5.10
N TRP A 411 19.90 -5.05 -4.85
CA TRP A 411 19.00 -4.55 -3.81
C TRP A 411 17.58 -5.13 -3.90
N GLY A 412 16.96 -5.09 -5.08
CA GLY A 412 15.61 -5.58 -5.29
C GLY A 412 15.45 -7.07 -4.94
N PRO A 413 16.14 -7.99 -5.65
CA PRO A 413 16.04 -9.41 -5.38
C PRO A 413 16.48 -9.81 -3.97
N LEU A 414 17.50 -9.18 -3.43
CA LEU A 414 18.11 -9.55 -2.15
C LEU A 414 17.36 -8.95 -0.97
N VAL A 415 17.15 -7.64 -0.94
CA VAL A 415 16.53 -6.97 0.20
C VAL A 415 15.01 -7.04 0.11
N THR A 416 14.42 -6.54 -0.97
CA THR A 416 12.97 -6.53 -1.16
C THR A 416 12.40 -7.94 -1.19
N GLY A 417 13.04 -8.84 -1.96
CA GLY A 417 12.64 -10.24 -2.06
C GLY A 417 12.69 -10.98 -0.72
N THR A 418 13.76 -10.77 0.07
CA THR A 418 13.91 -11.42 1.38
C THR A 418 12.88 -10.92 2.39
N LEU A 419 12.59 -9.62 2.42
CA LEU A 419 11.57 -9.07 3.32
C LEU A 419 10.18 -9.61 2.99
N ILE A 420 9.81 -9.69 1.71
CA ILE A 420 8.53 -10.27 1.28
C ILE A 420 8.47 -11.76 1.65
N LYS A 421 9.54 -12.51 1.41
CA LYS A 421 9.65 -13.94 1.79
C LYS A 421 9.51 -14.15 3.31
N ASN A 422 9.98 -13.20 4.12
CA ASN A 422 9.86 -13.25 5.58
C ASN A 422 8.46 -12.80 6.08
N GLY A 423 7.49 -12.59 5.19
CA GLY A 423 6.09 -12.30 5.54
C GLY A 423 5.80 -10.83 5.86
N TYR A 424 6.69 -9.90 5.49
CA TYR A 424 6.37 -8.48 5.54
C TYR A 424 5.41 -8.09 4.41
N THR A 425 4.51 -7.15 4.69
CA THR A 425 3.48 -6.71 3.73
C THR A 425 4.12 -6.13 2.47
N PRO A 426 3.89 -6.71 1.27
CA PRO A 426 4.55 -6.32 0.03
C PRO A 426 4.45 -4.82 -0.29
N ARG A 427 3.27 -4.22 -0.08
CA ARG A 427 3.03 -2.79 -0.31
C ARG A 427 4.03 -1.91 0.43
N TYR A 428 4.21 -2.13 1.73
CA TYR A 428 5.13 -1.35 2.56
C TYR A 428 6.59 -1.72 2.33
N VAL A 429 6.87 -2.98 1.99
CA VAL A 429 8.22 -3.42 1.65
C VAL A 429 8.69 -2.75 0.37
N VAL A 430 7.91 -2.80 -0.70
CA VAL A 430 8.27 -2.19 -1.99
C VAL A 430 8.46 -0.69 -1.83
N GLY A 431 7.50 0.02 -1.23
CA GLY A 431 7.60 1.48 -1.06
C GLY A 431 8.79 1.89 -0.20
N SER A 432 9.01 1.23 0.95
CA SER A 432 10.13 1.54 1.84
C SER A 432 11.49 1.17 1.22
N SER A 433 11.56 0.06 0.50
CA SER A 433 12.75 -0.40 -0.20
C SER A 433 13.13 0.52 -1.35
N THR A 434 12.14 1.07 -2.10
CA THR A 434 12.38 2.05 -3.17
C THR A 434 12.95 3.35 -2.61
N VAL A 435 12.41 3.86 -1.50
CA VAL A 435 12.97 5.05 -0.83
C VAL A 435 14.38 4.79 -0.32
N ALA A 436 14.62 3.63 0.30
CA ALA A 436 15.95 3.24 0.75
C ALA A 436 16.91 3.17 -0.45
N LYS A 437 16.50 2.54 -1.54
CA LYS A 437 17.29 2.43 -2.77
C LYS A 437 17.67 3.79 -3.35
N PHE A 438 16.74 4.73 -3.41
CA PHE A 438 17.06 6.11 -3.85
C PHE A 438 18.21 6.71 -3.04
N ILE A 439 18.15 6.64 -1.71
CA ILE A 439 19.21 7.18 -0.84
C ILE A 439 20.54 6.46 -1.09
N LEU A 440 20.51 5.14 -1.29
CA LEU A 440 21.70 4.34 -1.54
C LEU A 440 22.33 4.63 -2.92
N THR A 441 21.51 4.77 -3.96
CA THR A 441 22.02 5.08 -5.30
C THR A 441 22.64 6.46 -5.37
N VAL A 442 22.07 7.45 -4.66
CA VAL A 442 22.68 8.77 -4.50
C VAL A 442 24.01 8.68 -3.75
N ALA A 443 24.04 7.95 -2.62
CA ALA A 443 25.27 7.75 -1.86
C ALA A 443 26.35 7.02 -2.68
N SER A 444 25.97 5.98 -3.44
CA SER A 444 26.86 5.27 -4.36
C SER A 444 27.38 6.21 -5.46
N ALA A 445 26.52 6.99 -6.10
CA ALA A 445 26.91 7.90 -7.14
C ALA A 445 27.92 8.94 -6.64
N ILE A 446 27.68 9.55 -5.48
CA ILE A 446 28.61 10.48 -4.84
C ILE A 446 29.94 9.80 -4.54
N ALA A 447 29.92 8.59 -3.96
CA ALA A 447 31.12 7.84 -3.65
C ALA A 447 31.92 7.47 -4.90
N PHE A 448 31.25 7.08 -6.00
CA PHE A 448 31.90 6.81 -7.30
C PHE A 448 32.48 8.07 -7.94
N ILE A 449 31.79 9.21 -7.85
CA ILE A 449 32.33 10.50 -8.33
C ILE A 449 33.67 10.82 -7.61
N TYR A 450 33.70 10.58 -6.30
CA TYR A 450 34.88 10.82 -5.49
C TYR A 450 36.03 9.85 -5.78
N THR A 451 35.74 8.57 -6.02
CA THR A 451 36.77 7.52 -6.18
C THR A 451 37.31 7.39 -7.58
N ILE A 452 36.46 7.44 -8.60
CA ILE A 452 36.83 7.21 -10.00
C ILE A 452 36.48 8.37 -10.94
N GLY A 453 35.76 9.39 -10.47
CA GLY A 453 35.24 10.47 -11.29
C GLY A 453 34.12 10.04 -12.23
N ILE A 454 33.50 10.99 -12.93
CA ILE A 454 32.52 10.71 -13.99
C ILE A 454 33.19 10.97 -15.35
N HIS A 455 33.74 9.94 -15.97
CA HIS A 455 34.39 10.06 -17.29
C HIS A 455 33.53 9.52 -18.45
N HIS A 456 32.43 8.81 -18.16
CA HIS A 456 31.59 8.11 -19.14
C HIS A 456 30.17 8.67 -19.24
N TRP A 457 30.04 9.98 -19.44
CA TRP A 457 28.74 10.65 -19.54
C TRP A 457 27.85 10.10 -20.65
N ASN A 458 28.41 9.60 -21.76
CA ASN A 458 27.66 8.94 -22.83
C ASN A 458 26.90 7.69 -22.32
N ILE A 459 27.46 6.94 -21.37
CA ILE A 459 26.79 5.79 -20.77
C ILE A 459 25.70 6.26 -19.81
N VAL A 460 26.03 7.17 -18.88
CA VAL A 460 25.10 7.66 -17.86
C VAL A 460 23.89 8.34 -18.50
N LEU A 461 24.12 9.26 -19.43
CA LEU A 461 23.05 9.99 -20.12
C LEU A 461 22.22 9.07 -21.03
N GLY A 462 22.83 8.10 -21.70
CA GLY A 462 22.11 7.10 -22.46
C GLY A 462 21.13 6.32 -21.58
N LEU A 463 21.62 5.71 -20.50
CA LEU A 463 20.79 4.96 -19.55
C LEU A 463 19.67 5.82 -18.94
N LEU A 464 19.99 7.06 -18.57
CA LEU A 464 19.05 8.00 -17.95
C LEU A 464 17.93 8.39 -18.92
N ILE A 465 18.27 8.79 -20.14
CA ILE A 465 17.27 9.20 -21.15
C ILE A 465 16.40 8.01 -21.54
N GLY A 466 17.01 6.83 -21.77
CA GLY A 466 16.25 5.61 -22.02
C GLY A 466 15.27 5.29 -20.89
N GLY A 467 15.70 5.39 -19.63
CA GLY A 467 14.85 5.18 -18.46
C GLY A 467 13.72 6.20 -18.35
N ILE A 468 14.01 7.50 -18.45
CA ILE A 468 12.99 8.56 -18.31
C ILE A 468 11.93 8.47 -19.42
N VAL A 469 12.33 8.24 -20.67
CA VAL A 469 11.38 8.11 -21.78
C VAL A 469 10.45 6.92 -21.58
N THR A 470 10.95 5.87 -20.97
CA THR A 470 10.21 4.61 -20.80
C THR A 470 9.28 4.60 -19.59
N ALA A 471 9.58 5.35 -18.55
CA ALA A 471 8.85 5.34 -17.28
C ALA A 471 7.32 5.48 -17.43
N PRO A 472 6.76 6.37 -18.29
CA PRO A 472 5.31 6.47 -18.50
C PRO A 472 4.69 5.24 -19.19
N PHE A 473 5.48 4.54 -20.02
CA PHE A 473 5.03 3.37 -20.77
C PHE A 473 5.07 2.10 -19.91
N SER A 474 6.07 1.95 -19.06
CA SER A 474 6.22 0.80 -18.18
C SER A 474 5.03 0.65 -17.22
N ALA A 475 4.54 1.76 -16.65
CA ALA A 475 3.35 1.79 -15.78
C ALA A 475 2.06 1.32 -16.51
N ARG A 476 1.91 1.63 -17.81
CA ARG A 476 0.78 1.17 -18.60
C ARG A 476 0.91 -0.30 -19.01
N LEU A 477 2.13 -0.76 -19.22
CA LEU A 477 2.42 -2.14 -19.62
C LEU A 477 2.10 -3.13 -18.50
N THR A 478 2.35 -2.73 -17.24
CA THR A 478 2.02 -3.51 -16.04
C THR A 478 0.55 -3.92 -15.96
N SER A 479 -0.36 -3.07 -16.46
CA SER A 479 -1.79 -3.34 -16.45
C SER A 479 -2.24 -4.32 -17.55
N LYS A 480 -1.40 -4.56 -18.59
CA LYS A 480 -1.75 -5.37 -19.76
C LYS A 480 -1.05 -6.73 -19.82
N ILE A 481 0.17 -6.82 -19.31
CA ILE A 481 0.96 -8.06 -19.36
C ILE A 481 1.01 -8.70 -17.97
N PRO A 482 0.62 -9.97 -17.83
CA PRO A 482 0.76 -10.69 -16.56
C PRO A 482 2.23 -10.73 -16.11
N SER A 483 2.50 -10.33 -14.87
CA SER A 483 3.84 -10.24 -14.28
C SER A 483 4.67 -11.51 -14.46
N LYS A 484 4.00 -12.68 -14.50
CA LYS A 484 4.64 -13.98 -14.71
C LYS A 484 5.47 -14.04 -16.00
N TYR A 485 4.91 -13.61 -17.12
CA TYR A 485 5.60 -13.66 -18.42
C TYR A 485 6.76 -12.65 -18.46
N MET A 486 6.60 -11.50 -17.83
CA MET A 486 7.67 -10.51 -17.72
C MET A 486 8.86 -11.05 -16.92
N PHE A 487 8.63 -11.67 -15.77
CA PHE A 487 9.69 -12.28 -14.98
C PHE A 487 10.39 -13.44 -15.73
N ILE A 488 9.64 -14.24 -16.50
CA ILE A 488 10.22 -15.31 -17.33
C ILE A 488 11.14 -14.70 -18.40
N ALA A 489 10.65 -13.71 -19.14
CA ALA A 489 11.44 -13.05 -20.20
C ALA A 489 12.72 -12.40 -19.64
N VAL A 490 12.62 -11.73 -18.49
CA VAL A 490 13.77 -11.13 -17.80
C VAL A 490 14.75 -12.17 -17.30
N GLY A 491 14.26 -13.23 -16.67
CA GLY A 491 15.12 -14.33 -16.19
C GLY A 491 15.90 -14.95 -17.35
N VAL A 492 15.24 -15.24 -18.47
CA VAL A 492 15.87 -15.80 -19.67
C VAL A 492 16.90 -14.81 -20.26
N LEU A 493 16.54 -13.53 -20.43
CA LEU A 493 17.42 -12.50 -20.95
C LEU A 493 18.70 -12.37 -20.10
N VAL A 494 18.53 -12.23 -18.78
CA VAL A 494 19.66 -12.09 -17.86
C VAL A 494 20.55 -13.33 -17.87
N MET A 495 19.98 -14.53 -17.87
CA MET A 495 20.76 -15.80 -17.94
C MET A 495 21.55 -15.88 -19.24
N THR A 496 20.92 -15.65 -20.38
CA THR A 496 21.57 -15.74 -21.69
C THR A 496 22.75 -14.76 -21.81
N LEU A 497 22.52 -13.50 -21.43
CA LEU A 497 23.59 -12.48 -21.48
C LEU A 497 24.68 -12.71 -20.45
N SER A 498 24.36 -13.24 -19.28
CA SER A 498 25.38 -13.61 -18.27
C SER A 498 26.25 -14.75 -18.75
N ILE A 499 25.68 -15.80 -19.36
CA ILE A 499 26.43 -16.89 -19.96
C ILE A 499 27.33 -16.37 -21.08
N PHE A 500 26.78 -15.52 -21.96
CA PHE A 500 27.57 -14.89 -23.02
C PHE A 500 28.76 -14.09 -22.47
N SER A 501 28.54 -13.29 -21.40
CA SER A 501 29.59 -12.51 -20.74
C SER A 501 30.68 -13.40 -20.11
N ILE A 502 30.30 -14.53 -19.49
CA ILE A 502 31.23 -15.50 -18.91
C ILE A 502 32.06 -16.14 -20.01
N VAL A 503 31.42 -16.69 -21.04
CA VAL A 503 32.12 -17.35 -22.17
C VAL A 503 33.08 -16.39 -22.86
N LYS A 504 32.61 -15.16 -23.20
CA LYS A 504 33.47 -14.13 -23.80
C LYS A 504 34.70 -13.80 -22.94
N THR A 505 34.50 -13.75 -21.61
CA THR A 505 35.62 -13.46 -20.71
C THR A 505 36.59 -14.63 -20.62
N ILE A 506 36.09 -15.88 -20.54
CA ILE A 506 36.95 -17.09 -20.49
C ILE A 506 37.76 -17.20 -21.79
N LEU A 507 37.16 -16.96 -22.94
CA LEU A 507 37.85 -16.98 -24.24
C LEU A 507 38.87 -15.85 -24.40
N SER A 508 38.85 -14.81 -23.59
CA SER A 508 39.81 -13.71 -23.57
C SER A 508 41.00 -13.91 -22.60
N PHE A 509 41.00 -15.04 -21.85
CA PHE A 509 42.13 -15.50 -21.05
C PHE A 509 43.16 -16.24 -21.86
#